data_4bd3662c6ec02d5a65c76563e5096c39
#
_entry.id   4bd3662c6ec02d5a65c76563e5096c39
#
_cell.length_a   1.000
_cell.length_b   1.000
_cell.length_c   1.000
_cell.angle_alpha   90.00
_cell.angle_beta   90.00
_cell.angle_gamma   90.00
#
_symmetry.space_group_name_H-M   'P 1'
#
loop_
_entity.id
_entity.type
_entity.pdbx_description
1 polymer ?
#
loop_
_entity_poly.entity_id
_entity_poly.type
_entity_poly.pdbx_seq_one_letter_code
_entity_poly.pdbx_strand_id
1 'polypeptide(L)'
;VVLMSDGVKYAGVGETLNFGWDLPEIQSFMEALYQPSYSAKSMATVLIDHCNQLYNLRPGDDTTAVIVRIREREQVNLLIGPATNKIDDEKMLSLFFSKAGKHIVSGGTTSSIAAKYLHQELELALDYEDKEIPPTSRIKGVDLVTEGIITINKVLDYANNYLTTNSDYFSW
;
A
#
# COMPACT_ATOMS: atom_id res chain seq x y z
N VAL A 1 17.71 0.39 4.24
CA VAL A 1 18.65 -0.05 5.31
C VAL A 1 17.99 -1.19 6.06
N VAL A 2 18.72 -2.26 6.33
CA VAL A 2 18.29 -3.38 7.15
C VAL A 2 19.14 -3.40 8.41
N LEU A 3 18.51 -3.38 9.57
CA LEU A 3 19.14 -3.58 10.87
C LEU A 3 18.60 -4.90 11.43
N MET A 4 19.46 -5.72 12.01
CA MET A 4 19.06 -7.04 12.47
C MET A 4 19.84 -7.48 13.68
N SER A 5 19.23 -8.35 14.51
CA SER A 5 19.93 -9.06 15.58
C SER A 5 20.76 -10.22 14.99
N ASP A 6 21.61 -10.77 15.81
CA ASP A 6 22.44 -11.93 15.46
C ASP A 6 21.61 -13.20 15.19
N GLY A 7 20.40 -13.33 15.77
CA GLY A 7 19.46 -14.40 15.43
C GLY A 7 19.07 -14.47 13.95
N VAL A 8 19.15 -13.34 13.20
CA VAL A 8 18.99 -13.36 11.74
C VAL A 8 20.22 -13.97 11.07
N LYS A 9 21.41 -13.52 11.46
CA LYS A 9 22.68 -14.00 10.92
C LYS A 9 22.94 -15.48 11.20
N TYR A 10 22.52 -15.94 12.35
CA TYR A 10 22.68 -17.35 12.75
C TYR A 10 21.44 -18.20 12.48
N ALA A 11 20.50 -17.67 11.69
CA ALA A 11 19.32 -18.46 11.29
C ALA A 11 19.74 -19.79 10.64
N GLY A 12 19.14 -20.85 11.12
CA GLY A 12 19.38 -22.20 10.63
C GLY A 12 20.55 -22.95 11.26
N VAL A 13 21.33 -22.33 12.16
CA VAL A 13 22.42 -23.03 12.86
C VAL A 13 21.87 -24.23 13.64
N GLY A 14 22.47 -25.39 13.39
CA GLY A 14 22.07 -26.67 14.00
C GLY A 14 20.81 -27.30 13.41
N GLU A 15 20.16 -26.66 12.47
CA GLU A 15 18.97 -27.15 11.75
C GLU A 15 19.27 -27.30 10.25
N THR A 16 19.04 -26.25 9.46
CA THR A 16 19.21 -26.28 8.00
C THR A 16 20.59 -25.85 7.53
N LEU A 17 21.30 -25.08 8.32
CA LEU A 17 22.61 -24.53 8.01
C LEU A 17 23.64 -24.85 9.10
N ASN A 18 24.88 -25.15 8.70
CA ASN A 18 25.94 -25.48 9.67
C ASN A 18 26.49 -24.23 10.39
N PHE A 19 26.59 -23.10 9.66
CA PHE A 19 27.24 -21.88 10.15
C PHE A 19 26.30 -20.68 10.21
N GLY A 20 25.00 -20.89 9.95
CA GLY A 20 24.01 -19.84 9.86
C GLY A 20 23.93 -19.20 8.47
N TRP A 21 23.14 -18.15 8.38
CA TRP A 21 22.87 -17.42 7.16
C TRP A 21 23.79 -16.20 7.07
N ASP A 22 24.78 -16.24 6.20
CA ASP A 22 25.79 -15.21 6.18
C ASP A 22 25.31 -13.87 5.58
N LEU A 23 26.03 -12.79 5.86
CA LEU A 23 25.65 -11.45 5.43
C LEU A 23 25.53 -11.29 3.91
N PRO A 24 26.44 -11.82 3.07
CA PRO A 24 26.29 -11.78 1.62
C PRO A 24 25.03 -12.47 1.10
N GLU A 25 24.65 -13.60 1.71
CA GLU A 25 23.44 -14.33 1.34
C GLU A 25 22.19 -13.55 1.76
N ILE A 26 22.18 -12.97 2.98
CA ILE A 26 21.11 -12.07 3.46
C ILE A 26 20.97 -10.87 2.51
N GLN A 27 22.10 -10.26 2.13
CA GLN A 27 22.06 -9.14 1.19
C GLN A 27 21.46 -9.54 -0.15
N SER A 28 21.92 -10.65 -0.74
CA SER A 28 21.41 -11.15 -2.01
C SER A 28 19.91 -11.46 -1.93
N PHE A 29 19.46 -12.06 -0.82
CA PHE A 29 18.05 -12.31 -0.58
C PHE A 29 17.23 -11.03 -0.52
N MET A 30 17.70 -10.01 0.22
CA MET A 30 17.00 -8.73 0.36
C MET A 30 16.99 -7.92 -0.94
N GLU A 31 18.05 -8.01 -1.74
CA GLU A 31 18.12 -7.37 -3.07
C GLU A 31 17.13 -8.04 -4.04
N ALA A 32 17.04 -9.37 -4.03
CA ALA A 32 16.09 -10.14 -4.84
C ALA A 32 14.63 -9.89 -4.42
N LEU A 33 14.40 -9.70 -3.11
CA LEU A 33 13.09 -9.40 -2.55
C LEU A 33 12.64 -7.97 -2.88
N TYR A 34 13.57 -7.05 -3.09
CA TYR A 34 13.24 -5.64 -3.24
C TYR A 34 12.37 -5.36 -4.45
N GLN A 35 11.18 -4.82 -4.19
CA GLN A 35 10.29 -4.26 -5.21
C GLN A 35 9.82 -2.87 -4.77
N PRO A 36 9.63 -1.92 -5.70
CA PRO A 36 9.13 -0.58 -5.39
C PRO A 36 7.77 -0.57 -4.68
N SER A 37 6.92 -1.54 -4.95
CA SER A 37 5.59 -1.72 -4.35
C SER A 37 5.64 -2.26 -2.91
N TYR A 38 6.69 -2.99 -2.51
CA TYR A 38 6.73 -3.60 -1.19
C TYR A 38 6.92 -2.55 -0.10
N SER A 39 6.17 -2.69 0.99
CA SER A 39 6.35 -1.87 2.18
C SER A 39 7.58 -2.32 2.98
N ALA A 40 8.10 -1.45 3.87
CA ALA A 40 9.13 -1.85 4.82
C ALA A 40 8.66 -2.99 5.74
N LYS A 41 7.37 -2.97 6.11
CA LYS A 41 6.73 -4.04 6.89
C LYS A 41 6.74 -5.37 6.13
N SER A 42 6.30 -5.39 4.87
CA SER A 42 6.28 -6.61 4.04
C SER A 42 7.68 -7.21 3.92
N MET A 43 8.70 -6.38 3.66
CA MET A 43 10.07 -6.83 3.57
C MET A 43 10.59 -7.41 4.91
N ALA A 44 10.26 -6.78 6.04
CA ALA A 44 10.63 -7.28 7.36
C ALA A 44 9.95 -8.61 7.67
N THR A 45 8.66 -8.74 7.36
CA THR A 45 7.91 -9.98 7.58
C THR A 45 8.51 -11.14 6.76
N VAL A 46 8.76 -10.93 5.46
CA VAL A 46 9.35 -11.97 4.60
C VAL A 46 10.76 -12.37 5.08
N LEU A 47 11.57 -11.41 5.55
CA LEU A 47 12.87 -11.70 6.12
C LEU A 47 12.76 -12.59 7.37
N ILE A 48 11.86 -12.27 8.30
CA ILE A 48 11.66 -13.06 9.52
C ILE A 48 11.04 -14.43 9.22
N ASP A 49 10.09 -14.50 8.29
CA ASP A 49 9.51 -15.78 7.87
C ASP A 49 10.57 -16.69 7.26
N HIS A 50 11.51 -16.14 6.48
CA HIS A 50 12.62 -16.91 5.95
C HIS A 50 13.56 -17.43 7.08
N CYS A 51 13.84 -16.59 8.07
CA CYS A 51 14.61 -17.04 9.26
C CYS A 51 13.89 -18.19 9.98
N ASN A 52 12.56 -18.09 10.16
CA ASN A 52 11.78 -19.16 10.77
C ASN A 52 11.86 -20.48 9.97
N GLN A 53 11.85 -20.40 8.64
CA GLN A 53 12.02 -21.58 7.78
C GLN A 53 13.43 -22.17 7.95
N LEU A 54 14.47 -21.36 7.97
CA LEU A 54 15.84 -21.82 8.21
C LEU A 54 15.99 -22.51 9.57
N TYR A 55 15.32 -22.00 10.60
CA TYR A 55 15.27 -22.62 11.94
C TYR A 55 14.29 -23.81 12.03
N ASN A 56 13.72 -24.26 10.91
CA ASN A 56 12.75 -25.33 10.91
C ASN A 56 11.60 -25.09 11.90
N LEU A 57 11.14 -23.81 12.00
CA LEU A 57 10.09 -23.31 12.91
C LEU A 57 10.45 -23.47 14.41
N ARG A 58 11.73 -23.62 14.74
CA ARG A 58 12.24 -23.74 16.10
C ARG A 58 13.39 -22.76 16.30
N PRO A 59 13.11 -21.44 16.39
CA PRO A 59 14.17 -20.44 16.53
C PRO A 59 15.00 -20.72 17.78
N GLY A 60 16.32 -20.74 17.56
CA GLY A 60 17.29 -20.98 18.64
C GLY A 60 17.70 -19.72 19.38
N ASP A 61 17.32 -18.54 18.85
CA ASP A 61 17.64 -17.23 19.41
C ASP A 61 16.60 -16.19 19.02
N ASP A 62 16.56 -15.08 19.75
CA ASP A 62 15.71 -13.92 19.48
C ASP A 62 16.05 -13.28 18.12
N THR A 63 15.12 -13.33 17.21
CA THR A 63 15.29 -12.90 15.83
C THR A 63 14.52 -11.61 15.57
N THR A 64 15.23 -10.49 15.45
CA THR A 64 14.64 -9.16 15.24
C THR A 64 15.20 -8.53 13.97
N ALA A 65 14.32 -7.94 13.17
CA ALA A 65 14.70 -7.16 12.00
C ALA A 65 13.95 -5.83 11.93
N VAL A 66 14.67 -4.77 11.53
CA VAL A 66 14.12 -3.44 11.28
C VAL A 66 14.47 -3.03 9.86
N ILE A 67 13.47 -2.73 9.06
CA ILE A 67 13.63 -2.25 7.69
C ILE A 67 13.33 -0.75 7.64
N VAL A 68 14.29 0.04 7.17
CA VAL A 68 14.10 1.47 6.93
C VAL A 68 14.15 1.73 5.43
N ARG A 69 13.03 2.21 4.87
CA ARG A 69 12.92 2.65 3.47
C ARG A 69 12.84 4.16 3.41
N ILE A 70 13.73 4.77 2.65
CA ILE A 70 13.66 6.19 2.30
C ILE A 70 12.96 6.28 0.95
N ARG A 71 11.87 7.06 0.87
CA ARG A 71 11.09 7.27 -0.35
C ARG A 71 10.88 8.75 -0.56
N GLU A 72 10.75 9.16 -1.80
CA GLU A 72 10.20 10.47 -2.10
C GLU A 72 8.75 10.55 -1.63
N ARG A 73 8.38 11.73 -1.15
CA ARG A 73 7.01 11.98 -0.70
C ARG A 73 6.08 12.06 -1.91
N GLU A 74 5.18 11.13 -2.07
CA GLU A 74 4.04 11.26 -3.00
C GLU A 74 2.93 12.07 -2.34
N GLN A 75 2.52 13.13 -3.00
CA GLN A 75 1.35 13.91 -2.58
C GLN A 75 0.10 13.31 -3.23
N VAL A 76 -0.90 13.05 -2.40
CA VAL A 76 -2.20 12.55 -2.85
C VAL A 76 -3.27 13.54 -2.36
N ASN A 77 -4.11 13.99 -3.28
CA ASN A 77 -5.24 14.86 -3.01
C ASN A 77 -6.51 14.05 -3.13
N LEU A 78 -7.36 14.12 -2.13
CA LEU A 78 -8.62 13.37 -2.08
C LEU A 78 -9.80 14.34 -2.01
N LEU A 79 -10.75 14.20 -2.93
CA LEU A 79 -12.00 14.92 -2.96
C LEU A 79 -13.16 13.98 -2.62
N ILE A 80 -13.85 14.27 -1.50
CA ILE A 80 -15.00 13.51 -1.01
C ILE A 80 -16.18 14.47 -0.84
N GLY A 81 -17.23 14.23 -1.59
CA GLY A 81 -18.43 15.05 -1.55
C GLY A 81 -18.32 16.36 -2.36
N PRO A 82 -19.45 16.90 -2.80
CA PRO A 82 -19.54 18.22 -3.45
C PRO A 82 -19.42 19.34 -2.41
N ALA A 83 -19.28 20.58 -2.88
CA ALA A 83 -19.38 21.75 -2.02
C ALA A 83 -20.77 21.84 -1.36
N THR A 84 -20.85 22.42 -0.18
CA THR A 84 -22.12 22.65 0.53
C THR A 84 -23.09 23.49 -0.33
N ASN A 85 -22.54 24.48 -1.03
CA ASN A 85 -23.29 25.27 -2.00
C ASN A 85 -22.78 24.95 -3.40
N LYS A 86 -23.68 24.64 -4.32
CA LYS A 86 -23.34 24.33 -5.73
C LYS A 86 -22.56 25.44 -6.44
N ILE A 87 -22.74 26.70 -6.03
CA ILE A 87 -22.01 27.85 -6.57
C ILE A 87 -20.51 27.72 -6.31
N ASP A 88 -20.11 27.03 -5.23
CA ASP A 88 -18.72 26.88 -4.83
C ASP A 88 -18.04 25.64 -5.47
N ASP A 89 -18.78 24.81 -6.20
CA ASP A 89 -18.23 23.60 -6.83
C ASP A 89 -17.06 23.94 -7.77
N GLU A 90 -17.19 24.95 -8.61
CA GLU A 90 -16.13 25.35 -9.54
C GLU A 90 -14.88 25.82 -8.82
N LYS A 91 -15.03 26.63 -7.76
CA LYS A 91 -13.90 27.10 -6.94
C LYS A 91 -13.24 25.94 -6.19
N MET A 92 -14.02 25.03 -5.64
CA MET A 92 -13.52 23.85 -4.94
C MET A 92 -12.71 22.96 -5.90
N LEU A 93 -13.24 22.67 -7.09
CA LEU A 93 -12.57 21.86 -8.11
C LEU A 93 -11.32 22.55 -8.65
N SER A 94 -11.35 23.85 -8.87
CA SER A 94 -10.18 24.64 -9.27
C SER A 94 -9.05 24.52 -8.25
N LEU A 95 -9.37 24.66 -6.95
CA LEU A 95 -8.40 24.45 -5.86
C LEU A 95 -7.89 23.00 -5.81
N PHE A 96 -8.76 22.03 -5.98
CA PHE A 96 -8.39 20.63 -5.95
C PHE A 96 -7.42 20.28 -7.07
N PHE A 97 -7.76 20.60 -8.32
CA PHE A 97 -6.93 20.28 -9.48
C PHE A 97 -5.70 21.19 -9.64
N SER A 98 -5.62 22.32 -8.95
CA SER A 98 -4.40 23.14 -8.93
C SER A 98 -3.28 22.56 -8.08
N LYS A 99 -3.56 21.56 -7.26
CA LYS A 99 -2.58 20.92 -6.39
C LYS A 99 -1.71 19.95 -7.17
N ALA A 100 -0.42 19.92 -6.83
CA ALA A 100 0.49 18.90 -7.38
C ALA A 100 0.18 17.52 -6.78
N GLY A 101 0.58 16.45 -7.50
CA GLY A 101 0.44 15.06 -7.05
C GLY A 101 -0.78 14.36 -7.64
N LYS A 102 -1.09 13.18 -7.08
CA LYS A 102 -2.22 12.36 -7.52
C LYS A 102 -3.55 12.94 -7.07
N HIS A 103 -4.57 12.78 -7.89
CA HIS A 103 -5.95 13.23 -7.61
C HIS A 103 -6.88 12.03 -7.53
N ILE A 104 -7.54 11.86 -6.38
CA ILE A 104 -8.53 10.83 -6.14
C ILE A 104 -9.88 11.52 -5.92
N VAL A 105 -10.89 11.08 -6.65
CA VAL A 105 -12.27 11.56 -6.50
C VAL A 105 -13.14 10.41 -6.00
N SER A 106 -13.86 10.62 -4.91
CA SER A 106 -14.69 9.61 -4.28
C SER A 106 -16.15 10.08 -4.15
N GLY A 107 -17.05 9.26 -4.67
CA GLY A 107 -18.50 9.51 -4.67
C GLY A 107 -19.07 9.80 -6.07
N GLY A 108 -20.18 9.16 -6.42
CA GLY A 108 -20.78 9.27 -7.74
C GLY A 108 -21.17 10.69 -8.15
N THR A 109 -21.78 11.46 -7.21
CA THR A 109 -22.12 12.87 -7.44
C THR A 109 -20.85 13.72 -7.62
N THR A 110 -19.84 13.50 -6.78
CA THR A 110 -18.55 14.22 -6.84
C THR A 110 -17.84 13.95 -8.17
N SER A 111 -17.84 12.67 -8.59
CA SER A 111 -17.26 12.26 -9.87
C SER A 111 -17.94 12.90 -11.07
N SER A 112 -19.29 12.98 -11.05
CA SER A 112 -20.06 13.64 -12.12
C SER A 112 -19.74 15.13 -12.21
N ILE A 113 -19.58 15.81 -11.06
CA ILE A 113 -19.23 17.24 -11.02
C ILE A 113 -17.78 17.43 -11.51
N ALA A 114 -16.84 16.57 -11.10
CA ALA A 114 -15.45 16.61 -11.53
C ALA A 114 -15.32 16.35 -13.04
N ALA A 115 -16.04 15.36 -13.59
CA ALA A 115 -16.05 15.07 -15.02
C ALA A 115 -16.56 16.27 -15.82
N LYS A 116 -17.66 16.90 -15.38
CA LYS A 116 -18.21 18.11 -16.00
C LYS A 116 -17.23 19.27 -15.97
N TYR A 117 -16.55 19.50 -14.83
CA TYR A 117 -15.55 20.55 -14.69
C TYR A 117 -14.35 20.36 -15.65
N LEU A 118 -13.89 19.12 -15.79
CA LEU A 118 -12.78 18.77 -16.69
C LEU A 118 -13.19 18.65 -18.15
N HIS A 119 -14.49 18.81 -18.48
CA HIS A 119 -15.06 18.54 -19.81
C HIS A 119 -14.70 17.14 -20.34
N GLN A 120 -14.74 16.14 -19.44
CA GLN A 120 -14.43 14.75 -19.75
C GLN A 120 -15.66 13.86 -19.49
N GLU A 121 -15.66 12.69 -20.12
CA GLU A 121 -16.66 11.65 -19.87
C GLU A 121 -16.32 10.88 -18.60
N LEU A 122 -17.35 10.44 -17.89
CA LEU A 122 -17.25 9.52 -16.75
C LEU A 122 -17.49 8.09 -17.28
N GLU A 123 -16.44 7.31 -17.41
CA GLU A 123 -16.50 5.93 -17.85
C GLU A 123 -16.59 5.00 -16.63
N LEU A 124 -17.59 4.13 -16.59
CA LEU A 124 -17.72 3.11 -15.56
C LEU A 124 -16.89 1.89 -15.96
N ALA A 125 -16.00 1.43 -15.08
CA ALA A 125 -15.37 0.13 -15.25
C ALA A 125 -16.41 -0.96 -15.01
N LEU A 126 -16.44 -1.96 -15.89
CA LEU A 126 -17.38 -3.09 -15.78
C LEU A 126 -16.77 -4.25 -14.98
N ASP A 127 -15.47 -4.22 -14.75
CA ASP A 127 -14.75 -5.29 -14.06
C ASP A 127 -14.67 -5.00 -12.57
N TYR A 128 -15.01 -6.01 -11.77
CA TYR A 128 -14.85 -5.99 -10.32
C TYR A 128 -13.51 -6.61 -9.98
N GLU A 129 -12.60 -5.83 -9.39
CA GLU A 129 -11.36 -6.35 -8.82
C GLU A 129 -11.63 -7.12 -7.51
N ASP A 130 -12.60 -6.66 -6.75
CA ASP A 130 -13.10 -7.30 -5.52
C ASP A 130 -14.63 -7.24 -5.49
N LYS A 131 -15.27 -8.33 -5.07
CA LYS A 131 -16.75 -8.43 -4.96
C LYS A 131 -17.34 -7.51 -3.88
N GLU A 132 -16.54 -7.14 -2.90
CA GLU A 132 -16.96 -6.28 -1.78
C GLU A 132 -16.70 -4.80 -2.05
N ILE A 133 -16.00 -4.47 -3.15
CA ILE A 133 -15.68 -3.10 -3.55
C ILE A 133 -16.43 -2.78 -4.86
N PRO A 134 -17.24 -1.74 -4.89
CA PRO A 134 -17.87 -1.30 -6.13
C PRO A 134 -16.82 -1.00 -7.22
N PRO A 135 -17.18 -1.20 -8.51
CA PRO A 135 -16.26 -0.94 -9.61
C PRO A 135 -15.83 0.52 -9.61
N THR A 136 -14.58 0.73 -9.98
CA THR A 136 -14.02 2.06 -10.16
C THR A 136 -14.57 2.72 -11.42
N SER A 137 -14.41 4.03 -11.52
CA SER A 137 -14.70 4.79 -12.72
C SER A 137 -13.43 5.43 -13.25
N ARG A 138 -13.48 5.93 -14.49
CA ARG A 138 -12.36 6.64 -15.10
C ARG A 138 -12.80 8.02 -15.56
N ILE A 139 -11.99 9.02 -15.27
CA ILE A 139 -12.10 10.38 -15.81
C ILE A 139 -10.69 10.75 -16.27
N LYS A 140 -10.55 11.19 -17.50
CA LYS A 140 -9.25 11.62 -18.01
C LYS A 140 -8.75 12.83 -17.20
N GLY A 141 -7.55 12.68 -16.60
CA GLY A 141 -6.96 13.70 -15.72
C GLY A 141 -7.21 13.46 -14.24
N VAL A 142 -7.82 12.35 -13.86
CA VAL A 142 -7.99 11.90 -12.47
C VAL A 142 -7.32 10.53 -12.31
N ASP A 143 -6.51 10.37 -11.28
CA ASP A 143 -5.74 9.13 -11.08
C ASP A 143 -6.60 7.96 -10.59
N LEU A 144 -7.60 8.25 -9.75
CA LEU A 144 -8.54 7.24 -9.25
C LEU A 144 -9.91 7.85 -8.99
N VAL A 145 -10.95 7.15 -9.45
CA VAL A 145 -12.35 7.52 -9.20
C VAL A 145 -13.06 6.34 -8.56
N THR A 146 -13.63 6.54 -7.36
CA THR A 146 -14.32 5.48 -6.62
C THR A 146 -15.78 5.82 -6.35
N GLU A 147 -16.57 4.80 -6.05
CA GLU A 147 -17.99 4.96 -5.74
C GLU A 147 -18.22 5.90 -4.54
N GLY A 148 -17.51 5.70 -3.43
CA GLY A 148 -17.63 6.55 -2.28
C GLY A 148 -17.53 5.80 -0.94
N ILE A 149 -18.62 5.79 -0.16
CA ILE A 149 -18.58 5.41 1.25
C ILE A 149 -18.22 3.93 1.47
N ILE A 150 -18.64 3.03 0.59
CA ILE A 150 -18.32 1.59 0.69
C ILE A 150 -16.82 1.39 0.53
N THR A 151 -16.24 2.00 -0.50
CA THR A 151 -14.79 1.94 -0.75
C THR A 151 -14.00 2.56 0.41
N ILE A 152 -14.43 3.72 0.93
CA ILE A 152 -13.74 4.40 2.04
C ILE A 152 -13.79 3.55 3.32
N ASN A 153 -14.92 2.94 3.64
CA ASN A 153 -15.03 2.05 4.81
C ASN A 153 -14.12 0.84 4.66
N LYS A 154 -14.03 0.25 3.45
CA LYS A 154 -13.12 -0.87 3.21
C LYS A 154 -11.65 -0.47 3.38
N VAL A 155 -11.26 0.70 2.85
CA VAL A 155 -9.91 1.25 3.08
C VAL A 155 -9.63 1.47 4.57
N LEU A 156 -10.61 1.96 5.33
CA LEU A 156 -10.47 2.13 6.78
C LEU A 156 -10.27 0.79 7.49
N ASP A 157 -11.03 -0.24 7.12
CA ASP A 157 -10.89 -1.59 7.68
C ASP A 157 -9.50 -2.16 7.40
N TYR A 158 -9.01 -2.04 6.17
CA TYR A 158 -7.65 -2.44 5.82
C TYR A 158 -6.60 -1.64 6.61
N ALA A 159 -6.75 -0.31 6.73
CA ALA A 159 -5.81 0.52 7.47
C ALA A 159 -5.75 0.14 8.95
N ASN A 160 -6.88 -0.15 9.58
CA ASN A 160 -6.95 -0.59 10.97
C ASN A 160 -6.27 -1.96 11.16
N ASN A 161 -6.45 -2.87 10.21
CA ASN A 161 -5.88 -4.21 10.27
C ASN A 161 -4.40 -4.26 9.88
N TYR A 162 -3.91 -3.27 9.13
CA TYR A 162 -2.53 -3.23 8.63
C TYR A 162 -1.46 -3.33 9.73
N LEU A 163 -1.70 -2.75 10.90
CA LEU A 163 -0.77 -2.78 12.03
C LEU A 163 -0.93 -4.03 12.90
N THR A 164 -2.07 -4.71 12.85
CA THR A 164 -2.43 -5.79 13.77
C THR A 164 -2.29 -7.19 13.18
N THR A 165 -2.37 -7.34 11.85
CA THR A 165 -2.26 -8.64 11.18
C THR A 165 -1.03 -8.71 10.30
N ASN A 166 -0.24 -9.79 10.48
CA ASN A 166 0.91 -10.09 9.62
C ASN A 166 0.53 -10.99 8.43
N SER A 167 -0.74 -11.42 8.33
CA SER A 167 -1.16 -12.46 7.39
C SER A 167 -1.36 -12.00 5.95
N ASP A 168 -1.49 -10.69 5.69
CA ASP A 168 -1.88 -10.18 4.36
C ASP A 168 -0.88 -9.19 3.76
N TYR A 169 0.43 -9.50 3.89
CA TYR A 169 1.46 -8.60 3.36
C TYR A 169 1.57 -8.55 1.83
N PHE A 170 0.85 -9.42 1.12
CA PHE A 170 0.74 -9.39 -0.34
C PHE A 170 -0.55 -8.76 -0.88
N SER A 171 -1.48 -8.38 -0.01
CA SER A 171 -2.78 -7.80 -0.40
C SER A 171 -2.81 -6.26 -0.37
N TRP A 172 -1.65 -5.61 -0.23
CA TRP A 172 -1.53 -4.15 -0.16
C TRP A 172 -0.75 -3.58 -1.34
#